data_5d69dba5d46689988fb496574f87e310
#
_entry.id   5d69dba5d46689988fb496574f87e310
#
_cell.length_a   1.000
_cell.length_b   1.000
_cell.length_c   1.000
_cell.angle_alpha   90.00
_cell.angle_beta   90.00
_cell.angle_gamma   90.00
#
_symmetry.space_group_name_H-M   'P 1'
#
loop_
_entity.id
_entity.type
_entity.pdbx_description
1 polymer ?
#
loop_
_entity_poly.entity_id
_entity_poly.type
_entity_poly.pdbx_seq_one_letter_code
_entity_poly.pdbx_strand_id
1 'polypeptide(L)'
;MKTYRTHLMVCAGTGCVSCGSLQLRERLETELKARGLSDEVKVVITGCNGFCAEGPIMVVYPEGIFYKKLTPEDIPFLVEEHFLKGRPVEKFLYTGPAVKEKVPLLKDIPFFQYQVLRALRNRGLIDAENIDEYIARDGYAALSKVLFSMKPEEVIQ
;
A
#
# COMPACT_ATOMS: atom_id res chain seq x y z
N MET A 1 20.41 -0.85 5.42
CA MET A 1 19.00 -0.75 4.95
C MET A 1 18.45 -2.16 4.82
N LYS A 2 17.32 -2.47 5.46
CA LYS A 2 16.68 -3.80 5.36
C LYS A 2 15.82 -3.84 4.12
N THR A 3 15.99 -4.84 3.27
CA THR A 3 15.22 -5.00 2.03
C THR A 3 14.11 -6.00 2.26
N TYR A 4 12.89 -5.65 1.89
CA TYR A 4 11.72 -6.52 1.97
C TYR A 4 11.28 -6.93 0.55
N ARG A 5 10.89 -8.19 0.37
CA ARG A 5 10.33 -8.66 -0.90
C ARG A 5 8.91 -8.19 -1.14
N THR A 6 8.17 -7.93 -0.06
CA THR A 6 6.75 -7.57 -0.12
C THR A 6 6.41 -6.49 0.90
N HIS A 7 5.64 -5.50 0.49
CA HIS A 7 5.07 -4.48 1.36
C HIS A 7 3.55 -4.60 1.39
N LEU A 8 2.97 -4.68 2.59
CA LEU A 8 1.53 -4.72 2.82
C LEU A 8 1.07 -3.31 3.22
N MET A 9 0.52 -2.59 2.28
CA MET A 9 0.07 -1.21 2.47
C MET A 9 -1.35 -1.20 3.02
N VAL A 10 -1.50 -1.06 4.33
CA VAL A 10 -2.79 -1.05 5.03
C VAL A 10 -3.32 0.38 5.10
N CYS A 11 -4.51 0.62 4.60
CA CYS A 11 -5.14 1.93 4.63
C CYS A 11 -5.55 2.32 6.06
N ALA A 12 -5.06 3.47 6.54
CA ALA A 12 -5.42 4.06 7.82
C ALA A 12 -6.21 5.39 7.66
N GLY A 13 -6.90 5.58 6.56
CA GLY A 13 -7.91 6.63 6.46
C GLY A 13 -9.05 6.40 7.46
N THR A 14 -9.71 7.46 7.92
CA THR A 14 -10.72 7.43 8.99
C THR A 14 -11.76 6.33 8.79
N GLY A 15 -12.28 6.13 7.57
CA GLY A 15 -13.26 5.08 7.28
C GLY A 15 -12.69 3.66 7.46
N CYS A 16 -11.45 3.41 7.04
CA CYS A 16 -10.81 2.10 7.24
C CYS A 16 -10.48 1.86 8.72
N VAL A 17 -10.05 2.89 9.46
CA VAL A 17 -9.81 2.80 10.91
C VAL A 17 -11.10 2.45 11.64
N SER A 18 -12.20 3.12 11.32
CA SER A 18 -13.53 2.81 11.88
C SER A 18 -13.99 1.37 11.59
N CYS A 19 -13.49 0.78 10.50
CA CYS A 19 -13.77 -0.61 10.13
C CYS A 19 -12.70 -1.60 10.64
N GLY A 20 -11.78 -1.19 11.53
CA GLY A 20 -10.84 -2.09 12.19
C GLY A 20 -9.49 -2.27 11.47
N SER A 21 -9.05 -1.32 10.63
CA SER A 21 -7.77 -1.47 9.91
C SER A 21 -6.54 -1.48 10.84
N LEU A 22 -6.61 -0.85 12.00
CA LEU A 22 -5.50 -0.90 12.97
C LEU A 22 -5.39 -2.28 13.62
N GLN A 23 -6.51 -2.90 13.98
CA GLN A 23 -6.55 -4.27 14.48
C GLN A 23 -6.08 -5.27 13.40
N LEU A 24 -6.45 -5.01 12.13
CA LEU A 24 -5.97 -5.77 10.99
C LEU A 24 -4.44 -5.73 10.89
N ARG A 25 -3.85 -4.54 11.03
CA ARG A 25 -2.39 -4.35 11.05
C ARG A 25 -1.74 -5.18 12.17
N GLU A 26 -2.20 -5.03 13.41
CA GLU A 26 -1.65 -5.74 14.57
C GLU A 26 -1.71 -7.27 14.36
N ARG A 27 -2.81 -7.75 13.81
CA ARG A 27 -2.97 -9.17 13.51
C ARG A 27 -2.01 -9.63 12.40
N LEU A 28 -1.82 -8.83 11.35
CA LEU A 28 -0.82 -9.09 10.30
C LEU A 28 0.58 -9.20 10.88
N GLU A 29 1.03 -8.21 11.65
CA GLU A 29 2.37 -8.20 12.27
C GLU A 29 2.59 -9.43 13.16
N THR A 30 1.57 -9.80 13.94
CA THR A 30 1.60 -10.98 14.83
C THR A 30 1.71 -12.27 14.02
N GLU A 31 0.89 -12.44 13.00
CA GLU A 31 0.88 -13.65 12.17
C GLU A 31 2.16 -13.81 11.34
N LEU A 32 2.66 -12.71 10.75
CA LEU A 32 3.92 -12.71 10.00
C LEU A 32 5.09 -13.10 10.89
N LYS A 33 5.11 -12.59 12.14
CA LYS A 33 6.13 -12.97 13.12
C LYS A 33 6.04 -14.45 13.49
N ALA A 34 4.84 -14.95 13.76
CA ALA A 34 4.61 -16.36 14.09
C ALA A 34 5.04 -17.32 12.97
N ARG A 35 4.97 -16.87 11.71
CA ARG A 35 5.36 -17.63 10.52
C ARG A 35 6.81 -17.40 10.06
N GLY A 36 7.59 -16.58 10.79
CA GLY A 36 8.98 -16.26 10.42
C GLY A 36 9.13 -15.36 9.19
N LEU A 37 8.07 -14.65 8.79
CA LEU A 37 8.03 -13.79 7.59
C LEU A 37 8.38 -12.32 7.86
N SER A 38 8.62 -11.92 9.11
CA SER A 38 8.86 -10.50 9.48
C SER A 38 10.11 -9.88 8.84
N ASP A 39 11.02 -10.72 8.33
CA ASP A 39 12.21 -10.24 7.64
C ASP A 39 12.03 -10.09 6.13
N GLU A 40 10.95 -10.62 5.59
CA GLU A 40 10.65 -10.62 4.16
C GLU A 40 9.45 -9.74 3.80
N VAL A 41 8.49 -9.61 4.71
CA VAL A 41 7.22 -8.91 4.49
C VAL A 41 7.08 -7.77 5.49
N LYS A 42 6.95 -6.54 5.00
CA LYS A 42 6.77 -5.33 5.81
C LYS A 42 5.31 -4.88 5.79
N VAL A 43 4.72 -4.65 6.96
CA VAL A 43 3.42 -3.98 7.08
C VAL A 43 3.66 -2.47 7.17
N VAL A 44 3.00 -1.71 6.31
CA VAL A 44 3.12 -0.24 6.23
C VAL A 44 1.73 0.38 6.33
N ILE A 45 1.59 1.36 7.19
CA ILE A 45 0.38 2.18 7.28
C ILE A 45 0.41 3.26 6.22
N THR A 46 -0.67 3.36 5.45
CA THR A 46 -0.81 4.40 4.43
C THR A 46 -1.94 5.36 4.72
N GLY A 47 -1.89 6.54 4.09
CA GLY A 47 -3.01 7.46 4.04
C GLY A 47 -4.22 6.87 3.29
N CYS A 48 -5.31 7.64 3.23
CA CYS A 48 -6.56 7.21 2.62
C CYS A 48 -6.43 6.97 1.11
N ASN A 49 -6.88 5.81 0.66
CA ASN A 49 -6.95 5.48 -0.78
C ASN A 49 -8.22 6.05 -1.47
N GLY A 50 -9.12 6.68 -0.71
CA GLY A 50 -10.37 7.23 -1.25
C GLY A 50 -11.48 6.21 -1.50
N PHE A 51 -11.31 4.95 -1.10
CA PHE A 51 -12.22 3.84 -1.44
C PHE A 51 -12.86 3.24 -0.18
N CYS A 52 -13.38 4.10 0.70
CA CYS A 52 -13.84 3.76 2.05
C CYS A 52 -14.97 2.73 2.09
N ALA A 53 -15.86 2.70 1.08
CA ALA A 53 -16.96 1.73 1.00
C ALA A 53 -16.48 0.26 0.94
N GLU A 54 -15.23 0.04 0.56
CA GLU A 54 -14.61 -1.27 0.44
C GLU A 54 -13.59 -1.56 1.56
N GLY A 55 -13.52 -0.68 2.58
CA GLY A 55 -12.60 -0.85 3.72
C GLY A 55 -12.95 -2.00 4.66
N PRO A 56 -11.99 -2.47 5.45
CA PRO A 56 -10.56 -2.18 5.39
C PRO A 56 -9.89 -2.64 4.09
N ILE A 57 -8.95 -1.81 3.61
CA ILE A 57 -8.24 -2.06 2.35
C ILE A 57 -6.78 -2.36 2.63
N MET A 58 -6.22 -3.32 1.89
CA MET A 58 -4.80 -3.59 1.84
C MET A 58 -4.33 -3.76 0.40
N VAL A 59 -3.19 -3.16 0.06
CA VAL A 59 -2.52 -3.38 -1.22
C VAL A 59 -1.20 -4.08 -1.01
N VAL A 60 -0.94 -5.13 -1.77
CA VAL A 60 0.28 -5.93 -1.70
C VAL A 60 1.21 -5.50 -2.83
N TYR A 61 2.40 -5.01 -2.50
CA TYR A 61 3.43 -4.64 -3.47
C TYR A 61 4.62 -5.60 -3.40
N PRO A 62 5.30 -5.85 -4.56
CA PRO A 62 5.25 -5.09 -5.82
C PRO A 62 4.09 -5.45 -6.76
N GLU A 63 3.36 -6.53 -6.56
CA GLU A 63 2.36 -7.05 -7.50
C GLU A 63 1.20 -6.08 -7.72
N GLY A 64 0.87 -5.25 -6.72
CA GLY A 64 -0.25 -4.32 -6.74
C GLY A 64 -1.60 -5.01 -6.49
N ILE A 65 -1.60 -6.17 -5.81
CA ILE A 65 -2.84 -6.90 -5.50
C ILE A 65 -3.66 -6.13 -4.47
N PHE A 66 -4.92 -5.90 -4.79
CA PHE A 66 -5.85 -5.13 -3.97
C PHE A 66 -6.83 -6.05 -3.23
N TYR A 67 -6.77 -6.01 -1.92
CA TYR A 67 -7.70 -6.72 -1.03
C TYR A 67 -8.65 -5.76 -0.33
N LYS A 68 -9.92 -6.17 -0.19
CA LYS A 68 -10.99 -5.40 0.42
C LYS A 68 -11.70 -6.15 1.54
N LYS A 69 -12.35 -5.39 2.43
CA LYS A 69 -13.20 -5.92 3.52
C LYS A 69 -12.54 -7.02 4.33
N LEU A 70 -11.23 -6.87 4.54
CA LEU A 70 -10.46 -7.80 5.36
C LEU A 70 -10.85 -7.65 6.83
N THR A 71 -10.92 -8.78 7.54
CA THR A 71 -11.07 -8.81 8.99
C THR A 71 -9.83 -9.42 9.65
N PRO A 72 -9.56 -9.18 10.93
CA PRO A 72 -8.45 -9.82 11.63
C PRO A 72 -8.49 -11.35 11.59
N GLU A 73 -9.69 -11.95 11.52
CA GLU A 73 -9.92 -13.39 11.45
C GLU A 73 -9.50 -13.99 10.09
N ASP A 74 -9.51 -13.19 9.04
CA ASP A 74 -9.09 -13.62 7.69
C ASP A 74 -7.57 -13.73 7.55
N ILE A 75 -6.80 -13.07 8.42
CA ILE A 75 -5.35 -12.92 8.28
C ILE A 75 -4.57 -14.23 8.31
N PRO A 76 -4.83 -15.20 9.22
CA PRO A 76 -4.09 -16.46 9.20
C PRO A 76 -4.21 -17.19 7.87
N PHE A 77 -5.42 -17.20 7.29
CA PHE A 77 -5.70 -17.82 5.99
C PHE A 77 -5.01 -17.06 4.85
N LEU A 78 -5.08 -15.72 4.88
CA LEU A 78 -4.45 -14.88 3.88
C LEU A 78 -2.92 -15.04 3.87
N VAL A 79 -2.29 -15.07 5.04
CA VAL A 79 -0.83 -15.25 5.18
C VAL A 79 -0.41 -16.62 4.66
N GLU A 80 -1.15 -17.67 5.00
CA GLU A 80 -0.90 -19.04 4.53
C GLU A 80 -0.98 -19.14 3.00
N GLU A 81 -2.08 -18.66 2.41
CA GLU A 81 -2.31 -18.84 0.97
C GLU A 81 -1.46 -17.89 0.12
N HIS A 82 -1.41 -16.60 0.49
CA HIS A 82 -0.74 -15.64 -0.37
C HIS A 82 0.76 -15.55 -0.10
N PHE A 83 1.19 -15.39 1.16
CA PHE A 83 2.60 -15.07 1.43
C PHE A 83 3.50 -16.32 1.60
N LEU A 84 2.93 -17.46 1.99
CA LEU A 84 3.65 -18.73 2.03
C LEU A 84 3.52 -19.55 0.75
N LYS A 85 2.31 -19.65 0.19
CA LYS A 85 2.03 -20.49 -0.98
C LYS A 85 2.03 -19.72 -2.31
N GLY A 86 2.12 -18.39 -2.30
CA GLY A 86 2.15 -17.55 -3.50
C GLY A 86 0.82 -17.47 -4.26
N ARG A 87 -0.30 -17.79 -3.63
CA ARG A 87 -1.62 -17.82 -4.25
C ARG A 87 -2.52 -16.69 -3.74
N PRO A 88 -2.79 -15.66 -4.54
CA PRO A 88 -3.72 -14.61 -4.16
C PRO A 88 -5.09 -15.18 -3.77
N VAL A 89 -5.68 -14.63 -2.71
CA VAL A 89 -6.96 -15.12 -2.19
C VAL A 89 -8.12 -14.42 -2.89
N GLU A 90 -8.74 -15.10 -3.84
CA GLU A 90 -9.81 -14.56 -4.67
C GLU A 90 -11.01 -14.02 -3.87
N LYS A 91 -11.32 -14.59 -2.71
CA LYS A 91 -12.43 -14.17 -1.84
C LYS A 91 -12.37 -12.68 -1.50
N PHE A 92 -11.16 -12.13 -1.37
CA PHE A 92 -10.93 -10.75 -0.93
C PHE A 92 -10.63 -9.78 -2.08
N LEU A 93 -10.60 -10.25 -3.32
CA LEU A 93 -10.38 -9.39 -4.48
C LEU A 93 -11.58 -8.48 -4.75
N TYR A 94 -11.30 -7.36 -5.41
CA TYR A 94 -12.35 -6.40 -5.75
C TYR A 94 -13.34 -6.97 -6.76
N THR A 95 -14.63 -6.77 -6.48
CA THR A 95 -15.74 -6.94 -7.40
C THR A 95 -16.64 -5.71 -7.25
N GLY A 96 -16.94 -5.01 -8.33
CA GLY A 96 -17.77 -3.81 -8.33
C GLY A 96 -19.01 -3.95 -9.19
N PRO A 97 -19.95 -3.01 -9.10
CA PRO A 97 -21.19 -3.03 -9.87
C PRO A 97 -21.00 -3.07 -11.39
N ALA A 98 -19.91 -2.44 -11.85
CA ALA A 98 -19.55 -2.37 -13.26
C ALA A 98 -18.62 -3.50 -13.73
N VAL A 99 -18.19 -4.39 -12.82
CA VAL A 99 -17.20 -5.43 -13.11
C VAL A 99 -17.77 -6.78 -12.68
N LYS A 100 -18.08 -7.63 -13.66
CA LYS A 100 -18.63 -8.98 -13.40
C LYS A 100 -17.60 -9.97 -12.86
N GLU A 101 -16.33 -9.73 -13.16
CA GLU A 101 -15.22 -10.58 -12.76
C GLU A 101 -14.42 -9.94 -11.61
N LYS A 102 -13.64 -10.76 -10.90
CA LYS A 102 -12.74 -10.29 -9.85
C LYS A 102 -11.56 -9.54 -10.45
N VAL A 103 -11.29 -8.36 -9.92
CA VAL A 103 -10.16 -7.52 -10.35
C VAL A 103 -9.05 -7.61 -9.30
N PRO A 104 -7.95 -8.32 -9.59
CA PRO A 104 -6.89 -8.50 -8.60
C PRO A 104 -6.02 -7.26 -8.40
N LEU A 105 -5.77 -6.49 -9.46
CA LEU A 105 -4.79 -5.41 -9.42
C LEU A 105 -5.45 -4.04 -9.19
N LEU A 106 -4.87 -3.27 -8.29
CA LEU A 106 -5.29 -1.90 -7.99
C LEU A 106 -5.45 -1.04 -9.25
N LYS A 107 -4.49 -1.13 -10.16
CA LYS A 107 -4.46 -0.33 -11.40
C LYS A 107 -5.62 -0.62 -12.36
N ASP A 108 -6.20 -1.82 -12.27
CA ASP A 108 -7.26 -2.27 -13.16
C ASP A 108 -8.66 -2.00 -12.60
N ILE A 109 -8.74 -1.54 -11.34
CA ILE A 109 -10.00 -1.09 -10.74
C ILE A 109 -10.43 0.22 -11.39
N PRO A 110 -11.67 0.33 -11.94
CA PRO A 110 -12.12 1.52 -12.67
C PRO A 110 -11.95 2.84 -11.93
N PHE A 111 -12.09 2.83 -10.59
CA PHE A 111 -11.87 4.01 -9.75
C PHE A 111 -10.42 4.52 -9.80
N PHE A 112 -9.43 3.64 -9.91
CA PHE A 112 -8.01 4.01 -9.93
C PHE A 112 -7.42 4.12 -11.34
N GLN A 113 -8.02 3.46 -12.31
CA GLN A 113 -7.52 3.32 -13.68
C GLN A 113 -7.23 4.66 -14.37
N TYR A 114 -8.05 5.68 -14.10
CA TYR A 114 -7.94 7.00 -14.72
C TYR A 114 -7.27 8.04 -13.82
N GLN A 115 -6.76 7.65 -12.64
CA GLN A 115 -6.09 8.58 -11.73
C GLN A 115 -4.61 8.74 -12.09
N VAL A 116 -4.19 9.99 -12.28
CA VAL A 116 -2.78 10.34 -12.48
C VAL A 116 -2.26 11.01 -11.22
N LEU A 117 -1.48 10.28 -10.43
CA LEU A 117 -0.91 10.77 -9.18
C LEU A 117 0.34 11.61 -9.48
N ARG A 118 0.25 12.95 -9.25
CA ARG A 118 1.39 13.87 -9.39
C ARG A 118 2.01 14.19 -8.03
N ALA A 119 1.30 14.90 -7.17
CA ALA A 119 1.79 15.23 -5.83
C ALA A 119 1.96 13.99 -4.94
N LEU A 120 1.06 13.01 -5.07
CA LEU A 120 1.08 11.76 -4.30
C LEU A 120 1.68 10.59 -5.09
N ARG A 121 2.66 10.84 -5.97
CA ARG A 121 3.26 9.81 -6.84
C ARG A 121 3.83 8.62 -6.07
N ASN A 122 4.30 8.84 -4.86
CA ASN A 122 4.88 7.81 -3.98
C ASN A 122 3.86 7.15 -3.04
N ARG A 123 2.56 7.53 -3.12
CA ARG A 123 1.51 6.94 -2.28
C ARG A 123 1.43 5.44 -2.52
N GLY A 124 1.53 4.67 -1.44
CA GLY A 124 1.47 3.22 -1.50
C GLY A 124 2.75 2.54 -2.04
N LEU A 125 3.82 3.28 -2.27
CA LEU A 125 5.10 2.75 -2.76
C LEU A 125 6.22 2.85 -1.74
N ILE A 126 6.09 3.76 -0.77
CA ILE A 126 7.07 3.98 0.30
C ILE A 126 6.36 4.07 1.64
N ASP A 127 7.12 3.83 2.69
CA ASP A 127 6.76 4.20 4.05
C ASP A 127 6.94 5.71 4.22
N ALA A 128 5.85 6.45 4.44
CA ALA A 128 5.87 7.90 4.54
C ALA A 128 6.63 8.42 5.78
N GLU A 129 6.85 7.57 6.78
CA GLU A 129 7.62 7.89 7.99
C GLU A 129 9.10 7.53 7.87
N ASN A 130 9.53 6.99 6.72
CA ASN A 130 10.90 6.58 6.46
C ASN A 130 11.59 7.48 5.44
N ILE A 131 12.51 8.34 5.92
CA ILE A 131 13.23 9.29 5.08
C ILE A 131 14.14 8.61 4.05
N ASP A 132 14.71 7.45 4.35
CA ASP A 132 15.58 6.73 3.43
C ASP A 132 14.81 6.25 2.20
N GLU A 133 13.56 5.79 2.39
CA GLU A 133 12.70 5.39 1.28
C GLU A 133 12.27 6.60 0.42
N TYR A 134 12.07 7.77 1.03
CA TYR A 134 11.80 9.01 0.32
C TYR A 134 13.00 9.46 -0.52
N ILE A 135 14.21 9.44 0.06
CA ILE A 135 15.45 9.79 -0.64
C ILE A 135 15.74 8.81 -1.78
N ALA A 136 15.52 7.52 -1.58
CA ALA A 136 15.69 6.49 -2.61
C ALA A 136 14.77 6.68 -3.84
N ARG A 137 13.74 7.53 -3.72
CA ARG A 137 12.81 7.91 -4.78
C ARG A 137 12.93 9.38 -5.19
N ASP A 138 14.16 9.86 -5.29
CA ASP A 138 14.49 11.25 -5.67
C ASP A 138 13.94 12.31 -4.68
N GLY A 139 13.69 11.92 -3.43
CA GLY A 139 13.35 12.86 -2.38
C GLY A 139 14.46 13.91 -2.23
N TYR A 140 14.07 15.18 -2.13
CA TYR A 140 14.98 16.35 -2.09
C TYR A 140 15.86 16.57 -3.32
N ALA A 141 15.78 15.77 -4.40
CA ALA A 141 16.58 16.00 -5.61
C ALA A 141 16.29 17.38 -6.23
N ALA A 142 15.03 17.80 -6.30
CA ALA A 142 14.66 19.12 -6.78
C ALA A 142 15.21 20.24 -5.87
N LEU A 143 15.15 20.08 -4.54
CA LEU A 143 15.71 21.02 -3.58
C LEU A 143 17.22 21.15 -3.75
N SER A 144 17.92 20.03 -3.89
CA SER A 144 19.37 20.02 -4.14
C SER A 144 19.71 20.79 -5.43
N LYS A 145 18.98 20.56 -6.52
CA LYS A 145 19.14 21.29 -7.76
C LYS A 145 18.95 22.79 -7.58
N VAL A 146 17.90 23.21 -6.89
CA VAL A 146 17.63 24.64 -6.61
C VAL A 146 18.77 25.27 -5.83
N LEU A 147 19.21 24.66 -4.74
CA LEU A 147 20.21 25.24 -3.84
C LEU A 147 21.61 25.35 -4.47
N PHE A 148 21.97 24.39 -5.31
CA PHE A 148 23.35 24.32 -5.83
C PHE A 148 23.49 24.75 -7.29
N SER A 149 22.39 24.85 -8.07
CA SER A 149 22.48 25.01 -9.53
C SER A 149 21.53 26.05 -10.11
N MET A 150 20.70 26.72 -9.31
CA MET A 150 19.71 27.68 -9.81
C MET A 150 19.78 29.00 -9.06
N LYS A 151 19.47 30.10 -9.76
CA LYS A 151 19.26 31.42 -9.17
C LYS A 151 17.79 31.58 -8.76
N PRO A 152 17.49 32.50 -7.81
CA PRO A 152 16.10 32.70 -7.35
C PRO A 152 15.11 33.00 -8.49
N GLU A 153 15.52 33.75 -9.49
CA GLU A 153 14.69 34.12 -10.64
C GLU A 153 14.34 32.91 -11.53
N GLU A 154 15.25 31.95 -11.64
CA GLU A 154 15.05 30.72 -12.41
C GLU A 154 14.10 29.73 -11.73
N VAL A 155 13.90 29.87 -10.43
CA VAL A 155 12.96 29.04 -9.67
C VAL A 155 11.52 29.54 -9.81
N ILE A 156 11.36 30.86 -10.09
CA ILE A 156 10.04 31.51 -10.20
C ILE A 156 9.43 31.31 -11.61
N GLN A 157 10.25 31.09 -12.65
CA GLN A 157 9.82 30.84 -14.04
C GLN A 157 9.32 29.41 -14.24
#